data_c868605fc89d84c00f7db983cc5474c1
#
_entry.id   c868605fc89d84c00f7db983cc5474c1
#
_cell.length_a   1.000
_cell.length_b   1.000
_cell.length_c   1.000
_cell.angle_alpha   90.00
_cell.angle_beta   90.00
_cell.angle_gamma   90.00
#
_symmetry.space_group_name_H-M   'P 1'
#
loop_
_entity.id
_entity.type
_entity.pdbx_description
1 polymer ?
#
loop_
_entity_poly.entity_id
_entity_poly.type
_entity_poly.pdbx_seq_one_letter_code
_entity_poly.pdbx_strand_id
1 'polypeptide(L)'
;LNAIKSRVNKGWPTGAVKLLEQRDVKLLLDQVQIDQQKELISKGYYLANKNELAIKYGSEALVKSAAKVPYAGWTAGLAAWRLKHYQDAAYYFSLFSISLKDDAWHQTSGSFWAARSYAKLGEYNKINYWLKRASNNPNSFYGMLSLEILGIKDKIKWQTSKKINKKNNALLNLPSGLRLQALIQVGLAEELEKEIIYINSV
;
A
#
# COMPACT_ATOMS: atom_id res chain seq x y z
N LEU A 1 10.47 8.65 18.69
CA LEU A 1 9.80 8.32 17.41
C LEU A 1 9.20 9.57 16.76
N ASN A 2 8.43 10.40 17.45
CA ASN A 2 7.80 11.59 16.89
C ASN A 2 8.81 12.59 16.30
N ALA A 3 10.00 12.74 16.91
CA ALA A 3 11.04 13.64 16.42
C ALA A 3 11.63 13.18 15.08
N ILE A 4 11.81 11.89 14.86
CA ILE A 4 12.27 11.31 13.58
C ILE A 4 11.21 11.56 12.50
N LYS A 5 9.96 11.21 12.79
CA LYS A 5 8.82 11.45 11.87
C LYS A 5 8.68 12.94 11.49
N SER A 6 8.83 13.83 12.48
CA SER A 6 8.78 15.30 12.23
C SER A 6 9.88 15.75 11.28
N ARG A 7 11.12 15.27 11.46
CA ARG A 7 12.25 15.61 10.57
C ARG A 7 12.02 15.11 9.13
N VAL A 8 11.54 13.88 8.98
CA VAL A 8 11.19 13.34 7.65
C VAL A 8 10.10 14.17 6.99
N ASN A 9 9.02 14.50 7.71
CA ASN A 9 7.92 15.29 7.17
C ASN A 9 8.33 16.73 6.79
N LYS A 10 9.34 17.27 7.45
CA LYS A 10 9.95 18.58 7.11
C LYS A 10 10.96 18.48 5.95
N GLY A 11 11.08 17.34 5.28
CA GLY A 11 12.02 17.14 4.18
C GLY A 11 13.49 17.01 4.61
N TRP A 12 13.74 16.67 5.87
CA TRP A 12 15.09 16.51 6.41
C TRP A 12 15.41 15.07 6.86
N PRO A 13 15.42 14.09 5.92
CA PRO A 13 15.68 12.68 6.25
C PRO A 13 17.08 12.45 6.81
N THR A 14 18.08 13.22 6.38
CA THR A 14 19.46 13.13 6.94
C THR A 14 19.50 13.49 8.43
N GLY A 15 18.70 14.46 8.86
CA GLY A 15 18.55 14.79 10.27
C GLY A 15 17.83 13.72 11.05
N ALA A 16 16.89 13.01 10.42
CA ALA A 16 16.21 11.85 11.00
C ALA A 16 17.19 10.68 11.21
N VAL A 17 18.07 10.41 10.24
CA VAL A 17 19.16 9.41 10.36
C VAL A 17 20.06 9.74 11.54
N LYS A 18 20.58 10.96 11.63
CA LYS A 18 21.45 11.38 12.74
C LYS A 18 20.82 11.15 14.10
N LEU A 19 19.50 11.35 14.20
CA LEU A 19 18.78 11.08 15.46
C LEU A 19 18.65 9.59 15.73
N LEU A 20 18.30 8.79 14.72
CA LEU A 20 18.17 7.34 14.85
C LEU A 20 19.50 6.66 15.24
N GLU A 21 20.63 7.22 14.79
CA GLU A 21 21.99 6.70 15.03
C GLU A 21 22.52 7.05 16.43
N GLN A 22 21.89 7.97 17.16
CA GLN A 22 22.29 8.27 18.54
C GLN A 22 22.19 7.03 19.41
N ARG A 23 23.21 6.80 20.23
CA ARG A 23 23.30 5.59 21.10
C ARG A 23 22.10 5.45 22.01
N ASP A 24 21.68 6.55 22.63
CA ASP A 24 20.57 6.56 23.57
C ASP A 24 19.24 6.21 22.87
N VAL A 25 19.05 6.68 21.64
CA VAL A 25 17.86 6.36 20.84
C VAL A 25 17.85 4.88 20.45
N LYS A 26 19.00 4.34 20.02
CA LYS A 26 19.13 2.92 19.66
C LYS A 26 18.88 1.98 20.83
N LEU A 27 19.28 2.36 22.03
CA LEU A 27 19.06 1.55 23.25
C LEU A 27 17.59 1.53 23.70
N LEU A 28 16.80 2.52 23.33
CA LEU A 28 15.38 2.65 23.71
C LEU A 28 14.44 1.96 22.71
N LEU A 29 14.91 1.59 21.52
CA LEU A 29 14.08 1.04 20.46
C LEU A 29 14.38 -0.45 20.23
N ASP A 30 13.33 -1.24 20.06
CA ASP A 30 13.47 -2.59 19.53
C ASP A 30 13.77 -2.60 18.03
N GLN A 31 14.13 -3.77 17.49
CA GLN A 31 14.50 -3.91 16.08
C GLN A 31 13.36 -3.51 15.13
N VAL A 32 12.11 -3.85 15.44
CA VAL A 32 10.96 -3.51 14.61
C VAL A 32 10.75 -1.99 14.57
N GLN A 33 10.87 -1.34 15.72
CA GLN A 33 10.77 0.11 15.84
C GLN A 33 11.89 0.82 15.07
N ILE A 34 13.13 0.32 15.11
CA ILE A 34 14.25 0.83 14.31
C ILE A 34 13.92 0.69 12.82
N ASP A 35 13.42 -0.47 12.39
CA ASP A 35 13.11 -0.73 10.98
C ASP A 35 11.92 0.10 10.49
N GLN A 36 10.93 0.37 11.35
CA GLN A 36 9.86 1.34 11.07
C GLN A 36 10.40 2.76 10.83
N GLN A 37 11.40 3.18 11.61
CA GLN A 37 12.03 4.49 11.37
C GLN A 37 12.84 4.50 10.07
N LYS A 38 13.52 3.40 9.73
CA LYS A 38 14.22 3.26 8.45
C LYS A 38 13.26 3.29 7.26
N GLU A 39 12.07 2.68 7.37
CA GLU A 39 11.02 2.78 6.37
C GLU A 39 10.62 4.25 6.13
N LEU A 40 10.37 5.02 7.21
CA LEU A 40 10.05 6.45 7.10
C LEU A 40 11.20 7.25 6.48
N ILE A 41 12.44 6.98 6.87
CA ILE A 41 13.64 7.62 6.35
C ILE A 41 13.81 7.30 4.87
N SER A 42 13.60 6.05 4.46
CA SER A 42 13.62 5.62 3.06
C SER A 42 12.63 6.43 2.23
N LYS A 43 11.38 6.56 2.71
CA LYS A 43 10.35 7.40 2.08
C LYS A 43 10.80 8.86 1.97
N GLY A 44 11.40 9.41 3.02
CA GLY A 44 11.92 10.79 3.02
C GLY A 44 12.99 11.01 1.97
N TYR A 45 13.93 10.09 1.83
CA TYR A 45 14.96 10.15 0.79
C TYR A 45 14.38 9.99 -0.62
N TYR A 46 13.41 9.09 -0.81
CA TYR A 46 12.72 8.94 -2.08
C TYR A 46 12.02 10.23 -2.52
N LEU A 47 11.32 10.91 -1.61
CA LEU A 47 10.66 12.20 -1.87
C LEU A 47 11.69 13.31 -2.15
N ALA A 48 12.87 13.25 -1.53
CA ALA A 48 13.98 14.15 -1.80
C ALA A 48 14.79 13.77 -3.05
N ASN A 49 14.32 12.81 -3.86
CA ASN A 49 14.99 12.29 -5.07
C ASN A 49 16.40 11.71 -4.83
N LYS A 50 16.70 11.27 -3.60
CA LYS A 50 17.95 10.58 -3.22
C LYS A 50 17.72 9.08 -3.24
N ASN A 51 17.59 8.53 -4.47
CA ASN A 51 17.09 7.16 -4.68
C ASN A 51 18.01 6.09 -4.10
N GLU A 52 19.34 6.25 -4.18
CA GLU A 52 20.32 5.30 -3.61
C GLU A 52 20.16 5.19 -2.08
N LEU A 53 19.98 6.33 -1.41
CA LEU A 53 19.75 6.36 0.04
C LEU A 53 18.37 5.79 0.41
N ALA A 54 17.37 6.02 -0.43
CA ALA A 54 16.04 5.41 -0.24
C ALA A 54 16.13 3.88 -0.33
N ILE A 55 16.83 3.34 -1.31
CA ILE A 55 17.08 1.89 -1.44
C ILE A 55 17.86 1.39 -0.21
N LYS A 56 18.94 2.07 0.18
CA LYS A 56 19.76 1.67 1.32
C LYS A 56 18.91 1.47 2.58
N TYR A 57 18.19 2.52 3.01
CA TYR A 57 17.42 2.44 4.25
C TYR A 57 16.20 1.53 4.13
N GLY A 58 15.56 1.46 2.96
CA GLY A 58 14.47 0.55 2.69
C GLY A 58 14.91 -0.91 2.75
N SER A 59 16.02 -1.26 2.10
CA SER A 59 16.56 -2.63 2.12
C SER A 59 17.01 -3.05 3.53
N GLU A 60 17.68 -2.17 4.27
CA GLU A 60 18.08 -2.45 5.65
C GLU A 60 16.87 -2.76 6.54
N ALA A 61 15.76 -2.03 6.39
CA ALA A 61 14.53 -2.28 7.15
C ALA A 61 13.92 -3.65 6.86
N LEU A 62 14.04 -4.12 5.62
CA LEU A 62 13.45 -5.40 5.19
C LEU A 62 14.20 -6.63 5.68
N VAL A 63 15.48 -6.53 6.02
CA VAL A 63 16.32 -7.70 6.36
C VAL A 63 15.72 -8.53 7.49
N LYS A 64 15.21 -7.88 8.54
CA LYS A 64 14.66 -8.58 9.73
C LYS A 64 13.16 -8.40 9.91
N SER A 65 12.56 -7.38 9.32
CA SER A 65 11.20 -6.95 9.65
C SER A 65 10.28 -6.82 8.44
N ALA A 66 10.55 -7.50 7.31
CA ALA A 66 9.79 -7.34 6.06
C ALA A 66 8.26 -7.42 6.24
N ALA A 67 7.77 -8.34 7.06
CA ALA A 67 6.33 -8.48 7.33
C ALA A 67 5.74 -7.36 8.21
N LYS A 68 6.60 -6.58 8.91
CA LYS A 68 6.19 -5.49 9.80
C LYS A 68 6.38 -4.09 9.18
N VAL A 69 7.24 -4.01 8.17
CA VAL A 69 7.58 -2.77 7.45
C VAL A 69 7.50 -2.97 5.93
N PRO A 70 6.35 -3.47 5.40
CA PRO A 70 6.25 -3.82 3.98
C PRO A 70 6.46 -2.62 3.05
N TYR A 71 6.07 -1.41 3.47
CA TYR A 71 6.20 -0.20 2.64
C TYR A 71 7.66 0.22 2.40
N ALA A 72 8.61 -0.29 3.18
CA ALA A 72 10.04 -0.17 2.85
C ALA A 72 10.34 -0.81 1.50
N GLY A 73 9.71 -1.97 1.20
CA GLY A 73 9.82 -2.63 -0.11
C GLY A 73 9.19 -1.81 -1.23
N TRP A 74 8.03 -1.22 -0.98
CA TRP A 74 7.40 -0.32 -1.94
C TRP A 74 8.31 0.85 -2.31
N THR A 75 8.83 1.55 -1.30
CA THR A 75 9.71 2.71 -1.50
C THR A 75 11.01 2.35 -2.18
N ALA A 76 11.68 1.26 -1.75
CA ALA A 76 12.91 0.78 -2.37
C ALA A 76 12.67 0.35 -3.82
N GLY A 77 11.54 -0.31 -4.11
CA GLY A 77 11.14 -0.68 -5.47
C GLY A 77 10.94 0.52 -6.38
N LEU A 78 10.25 1.56 -5.92
CA LEU A 78 10.07 2.80 -6.68
C LEU A 78 11.40 3.52 -6.94
N ALA A 79 12.28 3.57 -5.94
CA ALA A 79 13.59 4.17 -6.07
C ALA A 79 14.49 3.40 -7.06
N ALA A 80 14.50 2.07 -6.98
CA ALA A 80 15.22 1.22 -7.92
C ALA A 80 14.67 1.36 -9.35
N TRP A 81 13.33 1.46 -9.50
CA TRP A 81 12.71 1.72 -10.79
C TRP A 81 13.16 3.05 -11.41
N ARG A 82 13.24 4.13 -10.64
CA ARG A 82 13.74 5.42 -11.11
C ARG A 82 15.19 5.35 -11.60
N LEU A 83 16.03 4.54 -10.93
CA LEU A 83 17.42 4.31 -11.31
C LEU A 83 17.57 3.28 -12.45
N LYS A 84 16.47 2.73 -12.96
CA LYS A 84 16.43 1.64 -13.95
C LYS A 84 17.09 0.34 -13.47
N HIS A 85 17.23 0.15 -12.18
CA HIS A 85 17.67 -1.09 -11.55
C HIS A 85 16.50 -2.07 -11.49
N TYR A 86 16.08 -2.56 -12.66
CA TYR A 86 14.83 -3.32 -12.79
C TYR A 86 14.84 -4.65 -12.05
N GLN A 87 16.01 -5.27 -11.88
CA GLN A 87 16.14 -6.50 -11.09
C GLN A 87 15.79 -6.24 -9.61
N ASP A 88 16.37 -5.19 -9.04
CA ASP A 88 16.09 -4.80 -7.65
C ASP A 88 14.66 -4.32 -7.48
N ALA A 89 14.13 -3.56 -8.43
CA ALA A 89 12.75 -3.13 -8.43
C ALA A 89 11.79 -4.34 -8.42
N ALA A 90 12.04 -5.34 -9.27
CA ALA A 90 11.25 -6.57 -9.30
C ALA A 90 11.29 -7.30 -7.95
N TYR A 91 12.46 -7.40 -7.33
CA TYR A 91 12.64 -8.03 -6.03
C TYR A 91 11.84 -7.30 -4.94
N TYR A 92 12.01 -5.98 -4.81
CA TYR A 92 11.34 -5.21 -3.75
C TYR A 92 9.83 -5.16 -3.92
N PHE A 93 9.30 -4.99 -5.14
CA PHE A 93 7.86 -5.03 -5.39
C PHE A 93 7.27 -6.43 -5.12
N SER A 94 8.00 -7.49 -5.47
CA SER A 94 7.59 -8.86 -5.15
C SER A 94 7.50 -9.07 -3.65
N LEU A 95 8.53 -8.65 -2.91
CA LEU A 95 8.56 -8.74 -1.46
C LEU A 95 7.44 -7.94 -0.80
N PHE A 96 7.19 -6.71 -1.26
CA PHE A 96 6.08 -5.89 -0.83
C PHE A 96 4.73 -6.62 -0.99
N SER A 97 4.48 -7.14 -2.20
CA SER A 97 3.23 -7.85 -2.48
C SER A 97 3.04 -9.11 -1.61
N ILE A 98 4.12 -9.85 -1.32
CA ILE A 98 4.05 -11.10 -0.54
C ILE A 98 3.91 -10.80 0.96
N SER A 99 4.50 -9.73 1.45
CA SER A 99 4.50 -9.37 2.87
C SER A 99 3.15 -8.86 3.38
N LEU A 100 2.28 -8.40 2.49
CA LEU A 100 0.95 -7.89 2.82
C LEU A 100 -0.08 -9.04 2.77
N LYS A 101 -0.43 -9.65 3.91
CA LYS A 101 -1.35 -10.80 3.91
C LYS A 101 -2.83 -10.38 3.77
N ASP A 102 -3.22 -9.30 4.43
CA ASP A 102 -4.63 -8.89 4.58
C ASP A 102 -4.98 -7.62 3.79
N ASP A 103 -4.05 -7.10 3.01
CA ASP A 103 -4.24 -5.88 2.21
C ASP A 103 -4.19 -6.20 0.72
N ALA A 104 -5.29 -6.72 0.20
CA ALA A 104 -5.42 -7.11 -1.21
C ALA A 104 -5.18 -5.94 -2.19
N TRP A 105 -5.49 -4.71 -1.77
CA TRP A 105 -5.28 -3.51 -2.61
C TRP A 105 -3.79 -3.26 -2.86
N HIS A 106 -2.99 -3.22 -1.80
CA HIS A 106 -1.55 -2.99 -1.91
C HIS A 106 -0.79 -4.22 -2.44
N GLN A 107 -1.25 -5.46 -2.13
CA GLN A 107 -0.72 -6.66 -2.79
C GLN A 107 -0.79 -6.56 -4.30
N THR A 108 -1.93 -6.08 -4.81
CA THR A 108 -2.18 -5.94 -6.25
C THR A 108 -1.22 -4.94 -6.88
N SER A 109 -1.00 -3.78 -6.22
CA SER A 109 -0.05 -2.78 -6.72
C SER A 109 1.38 -3.32 -6.78
N GLY A 110 1.84 -4.01 -5.73
CA GLY A 110 3.15 -4.64 -5.70
C GLY A 110 3.31 -5.70 -6.80
N SER A 111 2.28 -6.56 -6.98
CA SER A 111 2.28 -7.58 -8.03
C SER A 111 2.37 -6.97 -9.44
N PHE A 112 1.59 -5.92 -9.71
CA PHE A 112 1.60 -5.25 -11.01
C PHE A 112 2.97 -4.62 -11.31
N TRP A 113 3.55 -3.92 -10.32
CA TRP A 113 4.86 -3.29 -10.49
C TRP A 113 6.00 -4.31 -10.60
N ALA A 114 5.90 -5.47 -9.92
CA ALA A 114 6.81 -6.58 -10.13
C ALA A 114 6.73 -7.09 -11.59
N ALA A 115 5.51 -7.30 -12.11
CA ALA A 115 5.31 -7.70 -13.51
C ALA A 115 5.92 -6.69 -14.49
N ARG A 116 5.72 -5.39 -14.25
CA ARG A 116 6.34 -4.32 -15.08
C ARG A 116 7.87 -4.38 -15.05
N SER A 117 8.43 -4.64 -13.87
CA SER A 117 9.90 -4.76 -13.72
C SER A 117 10.43 -5.96 -14.48
N TYR A 118 9.79 -7.12 -14.38
CA TYR A 118 10.13 -8.30 -15.16
C TYR A 118 9.95 -8.10 -16.66
N ALA A 119 8.98 -7.28 -17.07
CA ALA A 119 8.81 -6.91 -18.48
C ALA A 119 10.02 -6.13 -19.03
N LYS A 120 10.60 -5.24 -18.20
CA LYS A 120 11.85 -4.53 -18.56
C LYS A 120 13.08 -5.46 -18.65
N LEU A 121 13.02 -6.61 -18.00
CA LEU A 121 14.08 -7.64 -18.01
C LEU A 121 13.84 -8.72 -19.09
N GLY A 122 12.68 -8.74 -19.77
CA GLY A 122 12.33 -9.76 -20.76
C GLY A 122 11.97 -11.13 -20.16
N GLU A 123 11.65 -11.19 -18.84
CA GLU A 123 11.36 -12.43 -18.14
C GLU A 123 9.87 -12.83 -18.23
N TYR A 124 9.42 -13.25 -19.40
CA TYR A 124 8.01 -13.48 -19.75
C TYR A 124 7.25 -14.39 -18.79
N ASN A 125 7.85 -15.48 -18.31
CA ASN A 125 7.19 -16.38 -17.36
C ASN A 125 6.83 -15.69 -16.04
N LYS A 126 7.72 -14.82 -15.54
CA LYS A 126 7.51 -14.05 -14.32
C LYS A 126 6.47 -12.95 -14.52
N ILE A 127 6.42 -12.34 -15.71
CA ILE A 127 5.38 -11.35 -16.06
C ILE A 127 4.00 -11.97 -15.87
N ASN A 128 3.74 -13.12 -16.51
CA ASN A 128 2.44 -13.80 -16.43
C ASN A 128 2.07 -14.18 -14.99
N TYR A 129 3.03 -14.70 -14.22
CA TYR A 129 2.81 -15.05 -12.83
C TYR A 129 2.31 -13.84 -12.02
N TRP A 130 3.04 -12.72 -12.10
CA TRP A 130 2.73 -11.51 -11.32
C TRP A 130 1.46 -10.80 -11.79
N LEU A 131 1.17 -10.77 -13.10
CA LEU A 131 -0.09 -10.24 -13.62
C LEU A 131 -1.28 -11.09 -13.16
N LYS A 132 -1.18 -12.43 -13.20
CA LYS A 132 -2.24 -13.30 -12.67
C LYS A 132 -2.47 -13.06 -11.19
N ARG A 133 -1.41 -12.86 -10.41
CA ARG A 133 -1.53 -12.53 -8.98
C ARG A 133 -2.22 -11.18 -8.76
N ALA A 134 -1.88 -10.16 -9.53
CA ALA A 134 -2.55 -8.85 -9.48
C ALA A 134 -4.03 -8.95 -9.90
N SER A 135 -4.37 -9.76 -10.89
CA SER A 135 -5.74 -9.94 -11.40
C SER A 135 -6.69 -10.66 -10.43
N ASN A 136 -6.19 -11.18 -9.29
CA ASN A 136 -7.03 -11.80 -8.27
C ASN A 136 -7.90 -10.79 -7.51
N ASN A 137 -7.55 -9.50 -7.56
CA ASN A 137 -8.39 -8.43 -7.04
C ASN A 137 -8.89 -7.53 -8.19
N PRO A 138 -9.90 -7.98 -8.95
CA PRO A 138 -10.35 -7.33 -10.17
C PRO A 138 -10.96 -5.93 -9.95
N ASN A 139 -11.37 -5.61 -8.72
CA ASN A 139 -11.98 -4.33 -8.39
C ASN A 139 -10.94 -3.24 -8.05
N SER A 140 -9.65 -3.57 -8.04
CA SER A 140 -8.58 -2.60 -7.86
C SER A 140 -8.09 -2.06 -9.21
N PHE A 141 -7.54 -0.84 -9.22
CA PHE A 141 -6.98 -0.22 -10.43
C PHE A 141 -5.94 -1.13 -11.12
N TYR A 142 -4.95 -1.63 -10.37
CA TYR A 142 -3.93 -2.50 -10.94
C TYR A 142 -4.44 -3.91 -11.27
N GLY A 143 -5.49 -4.37 -10.59
CA GLY A 143 -6.18 -5.60 -10.93
C GLY A 143 -6.87 -5.52 -12.28
N MET A 144 -7.60 -4.44 -12.54
CA MET A 144 -8.23 -4.17 -13.86
C MET A 144 -7.18 -4.07 -14.96
N LEU A 145 -6.09 -3.32 -14.76
CA LEU A 145 -5.00 -3.23 -15.74
C LEU A 145 -4.38 -4.60 -16.02
N SER A 146 -4.23 -5.43 -14.99
CA SER A 146 -3.66 -6.79 -15.16
C SER A 146 -4.59 -7.69 -15.96
N LEU A 147 -5.90 -7.61 -15.73
CA LEU A 147 -6.90 -8.34 -16.53
C LEU A 147 -6.85 -7.93 -17.99
N GLU A 148 -6.78 -6.63 -18.26
CA GLU A 148 -6.69 -6.11 -19.63
C GLU A 148 -5.44 -6.59 -20.34
N ILE A 149 -4.26 -6.52 -19.69
CA ILE A 149 -2.99 -7.01 -20.26
C ILE A 149 -3.03 -8.53 -20.52
N LEU A 150 -3.71 -9.30 -19.66
CA LEU A 150 -3.86 -10.74 -19.82
C LEU A 150 -4.93 -11.12 -20.86
N GLY A 151 -5.67 -10.16 -21.41
CA GLY A 151 -6.80 -10.41 -22.31
C GLY A 151 -7.98 -11.12 -21.65
N ILE A 152 -8.09 -11.06 -20.32
CA ILE A 152 -9.15 -11.70 -19.55
C ILE A 152 -10.33 -10.75 -19.44
N LYS A 153 -11.39 -11.02 -20.19
CA LYS A 153 -12.67 -10.31 -20.13
C LYS A 153 -13.57 -10.95 -19.06
N ASP A 154 -14.54 -10.18 -18.55
CA ASP A 154 -15.67 -10.67 -17.73
C ASP A 154 -15.38 -11.13 -16.28
N LYS A 155 -14.20 -10.80 -15.68
CA LYS A 155 -14.00 -11.02 -14.24
C LYS A 155 -14.69 -9.98 -13.33
N ILE A 156 -15.06 -8.83 -13.87
CA ILE A 156 -15.75 -7.80 -13.09
C ILE A 156 -17.25 -8.06 -13.18
N LYS A 157 -17.77 -8.77 -12.19
CA LYS A 157 -19.22 -8.92 -12.03
C LYS A 157 -19.78 -7.68 -11.34
N TRP A 158 -20.31 -6.76 -12.10
CA TRP A 158 -21.11 -5.67 -11.56
C TRP A 158 -22.37 -6.27 -10.96
N GLN A 159 -22.39 -6.44 -9.65
CA GLN A 159 -23.64 -6.76 -8.97
C GLN A 159 -24.48 -5.49 -8.97
N THR A 160 -25.41 -5.37 -9.90
CA THR A 160 -26.55 -4.48 -9.70
C THR A 160 -27.23 -4.94 -8.41
N SER A 161 -27.33 -4.04 -7.43
CA SER A 161 -27.94 -4.33 -6.17
C SER A 161 -29.31 -5.03 -6.42
N LYS A 162 -29.45 -6.28 -5.99
CA LYS A 162 -30.78 -6.88 -5.89
C LYS A 162 -31.64 -5.87 -5.16
N LYS A 163 -32.84 -5.58 -5.69
CA LYS A 163 -33.79 -4.67 -5.04
C LYS A 163 -33.77 -4.92 -3.56
N ILE A 164 -33.25 -3.97 -2.79
CA ILE A 164 -33.17 -4.07 -1.33
C ILE A 164 -34.60 -4.19 -0.87
N ASN A 165 -34.96 -5.37 -0.35
CA ASN A 165 -36.29 -5.57 0.20
C ASN A 165 -36.34 -4.76 1.52
N LYS A 166 -36.94 -3.58 1.48
CA LYS A 166 -36.99 -2.64 2.60
C LYS A 166 -37.50 -3.26 3.90
N LYS A 167 -38.32 -4.34 3.81
CA LYS A 167 -38.88 -5.03 4.97
C LYS A 167 -37.87 -5.86 5.78
N ASN A 168 -36.74 -6.28 5.19
CA ASN A 168 -35.76 -7.17 5.83
C ASN A 168 -34.38 -6.55 6.02
N ASN A 169 -34.25 -5.25 5.88
CA ASN A 169 -32.93 -4.60 6.06
C ASN A 169 -32.76 -4.23 7.54
N ALA A 170 -32.06 -5.09 8.30
CA ALA A 170 -31.79 -4.87 9.72
C ALA A 170 -31.12 -3.51 9.99
N LEU A 171 -30.29 -3.02 9.05
CA LEU A 171 -29.62 -1.72 9.16
C LEU A 171 -30.65 -0.57 9.26
N LEU A 172 -31.77 -0.64 8.52
CA LEU A 172 -32.79 0.41 8.53
C LEU A 172 -33.54 0.52 9.85
N ASN A 173 -33.44 -0.50 10.70
CA ASN A 173 -34.03 -0.52 12.04
C ASN A 173 -33.11 -0.02 13.13
N LEU A 174 -31.84 0.25 12.78
CA LEU A 174 -30.83 0.81 13.69
C LEU A 174 -30.85 2.34 13.66
N PRO A 175 -30.47 3.02 14.76
CA PRO A 175 -30.34 4.48 14.77
C PRO A 175 -29.41 5.02 13.67
N SER A 176 -28.33 4.30 13.37
CA SER A 176 -27.42 4.61 12.27
C SER A 176 -28.08 4.51 10.89
N GLY A 177 -28.91 3.50 10.67
CA GLY A 177 -29.65 3.35 9.42
C GLY A 177 -30.70 4.44 9.21
N LEU A 178 -31.35 4.90 10.28
CA LEU A 178 -32.28 6.03 10.23
C LEU A 178 -31.54 7.35 9.91
N ARG A 179 -30.34 7.55 10.49
CA ARG A 179 -29.49 8.70 10.15
C ARG A 179 -29.06 8.68 8.67
N LEU A 180 -28.65 7.52 8.15
CA LEU A 180 -28.33 7.37 6.73
C LEU A 180 -29.51 7.74 5.83
N GLN A 181 -30.72 7.28 6.15
CA GLN A 181 -31.92 7.64 5.39
C GLN A 181 -32.20 9.15 5.41
N ALA A 182 -32.10 9.77 6.57
CA ALA A 182 -32.28 11.22 6.71
C ALA A 182 -31.24 12.01 5.89
N LEU A 183 -29.96 11.61 5.94
CA LEU A 183 -28.89 12.25 5.17
C LEU A 183 -29.08 12.11 3.65
N ILE A 184 -29.57 10.94 3.19
CA ILE A 184 -29.93 10.73 1.78
C ILE A 184 -31.09 11.65 1.38
N GLN A 185 -32.13 11.77 2.22
CA GLN A 185 -33.30 12.60 1.91
C GLN A 185 -32.98 14.08 1.79
N VAL A 186 -32.04 14.58 2.61
CA VAL A 186 -31.60 15.99 2.57
C VAL A 186 -30.44 16.26 1.63
N GLY A 187 -29.90 15.22 0.97
CA GLY A 187 -28.83 15.34 -0.05
C GLY A 187 -27.45 15.68 0.51
N LEU A 188 -27.19 15.41 1.80
CA LEU A 188 -25.90 15.68 2.45
C LEU A 188 -24.89 14.55 2.21
N ALA A 189 -24.30 14.52 1.02
CA ALA A 189 -23.40 13.44 0.57
C ALA A 189 -22.13 13.30 1.44
N GLU A 190 -21.52 14.40 1.85
CA GLU A 190 -20.31 14.37 2.69
C GLU A 190 -20.56 13.78 4.09
N GLU A 191 -21.69 14.12 4.69
CA GLU A 191 -22.08 13.57 6.00
C GLU A 191 -22.52 12.11 5.89
N LEU A 192 -23.13 11.74 4.78
CA LEU A 192 -23.47 10.35 4.47
C LEU A 192 -22.22 9.47 4.40
N GLU A 193 -21.16 9.93 3.75
CA GLU A 193 -19.88 9.21 3.66
C GLU A 193 -19.27 9.00 5.05
N LYS A 194 -19.23 10.04 5.89
CA LYS A 194 -18.73 9.96 7.27
C LYS A 194 -19.50 8.93 8.10
N GLU A 195 -20.84 8.91 7.99
CA GLU A 195 -21.69 7.97 8.70
C GLU A 195 -21.46 6.52 8.24
N ILE A 196 -21.26 6.30 6.92
CA ILE A 196 -20.94 4.96 6.38
C ILE A 196 -19.58 4.48 6.92
N ILE A 197 -18.56 5.34 6.96
CA ILE A 197 -17.24 5.00 7.50
C ILE A 197 -17.34 4.65 8.99
N TYR A 198 -18.10 5.42 9.75
CA TYR A 198 -18.33 5.16 11.18
C TYR A 198 -18.97 3.80 11.43
N ILE A 199 -20.02 3.45 10.67
CA ILE A 199 -20.72 2.16 10.82
C ILE A 199 -19.81 0.98 10.51
N ASN A 200 -18.88 1.12 9.54
CA ASN A 200 -17.92 0.07 9.19
C ASN A 200 -16.77 -0.07 10.21
N SER A 201 -16.60 0.88 11.13
CA SER A 201 -15.53 0.88 12.14
C SER A 201 -15.96 0.29 13.49
N VAL A 202 -17.25 0.04 13.67
CA VAL A 202 -17.88 -0.52 14.87
C VAL A 202 -18.34 -1.95 14.62
#